data_07083b116cee450e295e9806444b168f
#
_entry.id   07083b116cee450e295e9806444b168f
#
_cell.length_a   1.000
_cell.length_b   1.000
_cell.length_c   1.000
_cell.angle_alpha   90.00
_cell.angle_beta   90.00
_cell.angle_gamma   90.00
#
_symmetry.space_group_name_H-M   'P 1'
#
loop_
_entity.id
_entity.type
_entity.pdbx_description
1 polymer ?
#
loop_
_entity_poly.entity_id
_entity_poly.type
_entity_poly.pdbx_seq_one_letter_code
_entity_poly.pdbx_strand_id
1 'polypeptide(L)'
;HGQGGNKTEAAAFAALAAPTGWQVLGIDLPEHGNRTGETDFTPWQVVPELQTVLAYLQQHWQGIRLRANSIGAYFSMLAFAGATIEKALFVSPIVDMERLICDMMQWAKVTPEQLCEKGEITTEFGQTLSWRYLCWVRQHPLDGWQIPTAILYAGQDTMTSRDTVTTFAQKHHAELTVYEPGEHWFHTPAQLDAMQTWERAHR
;
A
#
# COMPACT_ATOMS: atom_id res chain seq x y z
N HIS A 1 3.03 3.79 5.18
CA HIS A 1 1.69 4.25 5.53
C HIS A 1 0.78 4.32 4.30
N GLY A 2 -0.56 4.36 4.51
CA GLY A 2 -1.56 4.59 3.48
C GLY A 2 -1.79 6.08 3.19
N GLN A 3 -2.76 6.40 2.32
CA GLN A 3 -3.16 7.77 2.04
C GLN A 3 -3.72 8.44 3.29
N GLY A 4 -3.32 9.69 3.55
CA GLY A 4 -3.65 10.42 4.75
C GLY A 4 -2.85 10.03 6.01
N GLY A 5 -2.02 8.98 5.93
CA GLY A 5 -1.14 8.55 7.00
C GLY A 5 0.19 9.29 7.03
N ASN A 6 1.11 8.86 7.89
CA ASN A 6 2.46 9.41 7.98
C ASN A 6 3.42 8.44 8.72
N LYS A 7 4.70 8.78 8.78
CA LYS A 7 5.74 7.95 9.40
C LYS A 7 5.52 7.62 10.88
N THR A 8 4.69 8.38 11.61
CA THR A 8 4.45 8.10 13.03
C THR A 8 3.70 6.79 13.27
N GLU A 9 2.99 6.26 12.26
CA GLU A 9 2.37 4.93 12.31
C GLU A 9 3.41 3.83 12.56
N ALA A 10 4.65 4.02 12.11
CA ALA A 10 5.73 3.07 12.34
C ALA A 10 6.09 2.90 13.83
N ALA A 11 5.77 3.88 14.69
CA ALA A 11 6.09 3.81 16.12
C ALA A 11 5.36 2.65 16.82
N ALA A 12 4.09 2.41 16.48
CA ALA A 12 3.33 1.29 17.02
C ALA A 12 3.95 -0.07 16.62
N PHE A 13 4.33 -0.22 15.35
CA PHE A 13 5.01 -1.41 14.88
C PHE A 13 6.42 -1.55 15.48
N ALA A 14 7.16 -0.46 15.66
CA ALA A 14 8.47 -0.46 16.29
C ALA A 14 8.43 -1.01 17.72
N ALA A 15 7.40 -0.68 18.49
CA ALA A 15 7.20 -1.24 19.83
C ALA A 15 7.05 -2.78 19.83
N LEU A 16 6.56 -3.35 18.73
CA LEU A 16 6.45 -4.81 18.55
C LEU A 16 7.76 -5.44 18.02
N ALA A 17 8.44 -4.77 17.11
CA ALA A 17 9.60 -5.31 16.40
C ALA A 17 10.92 -5.15 17.19
N ALA A 18 11.12 -4.02 17.87
CA ALA A 18 12.38 -3.72 18.58
C ALA A 18 12.77 -4.77 19.65
N PRO A 19 11.85 -5.34 20.46
CA PRO A 19 12.20 -6.38 21.41
C PRO A 19 12.77 -7.67 20.78
N THR A 20 12.61 -7.85 19.47
CA THR A 20 13.15 -9.00 18.71
C THR A 20 14.42 -8.66 17.94
N GLY A 21 15.01 -7.48 18.20
CA GLY A 21 16.27 -7.05 17.60
C GLY A 21 16.15 -6.29 16.27
N TRP A 22 14.93 -5.99 15.81
CA TRP A 22 14.71 -5.22 14.59
C TRP A 22 14.72 -3.71 14.85
N GLN A 23 15.35 -2.97 13.95
CA GLN A 23 15.20 -1.53 13.84
C GLN A 23 14.07 -1.23 12.85
N VAL A 24 13.28 -0.18 13.11
CA VAL A 24 12.18 0.21 12.24
C VAL A 24 12.42 1.60 11.69
N LEU A 25 12.44 1.72 10.38
CA LEU A 25 12.47 2.99 9.66
C LEU A 25 11.06 3.31 9.14
N GLY A 26 10.47 4.39 9.63
CA GLY A 26 9.25 4.99 9.07
C GLY A 26 9.60 6.19 8.21
N ILE A 27 8.94 6.32 7.07
CA ILE A 27 9.13 7.44 6.13
C ILE A 27 7.79 8.14 5.89
N ASP A 28 7.84 9.44 5.60
CA ASP A 28 6.71 10.17 5.01
C ASP A 28 6.78 10.04 3.49
N LEU A 29 5.73 9.53 2.87
CA LEU A 29 5.59 9.53 1.42
C LEU A 29 5.34 10.97 0.91
N PRO A 30 5.57 11.28 -0.38
CA PRO A 30 5.20 12.57 -0.95
C PRO A 30 3.78 13.00 -0.56
N GLU A 31 3.56 14.29 -0.35
CA GLU A 31 2.30 14.90 0.08
C GLU A 31 1.79 14.48 1.47
N HIS A 32 2.59 13.77 2.27
CA HIS A 32 2.18 13.27 3.59
C HIS A 32 3.13 13.71 4.71
N GLY A 33 2.59 13.77 5.92
CA GLY A 33 3.36 14.11 7.13
C GLY A 33 4.08 15.45 6.99
N ASN A 34 5.40 15.45 7.16
CA ASN A 34 6.23 16.67 7.05
C ASN A 34 6.52 17.08 5.61
N ARG A 35 6.02 16.34 4.60
CA ARG A 35 6.27 16.55 3.17
C ARG A 35 5.05 17.07 2.41
N THR A 36 4.02 17.53 3.10
CA THR A 36 2.84 18.13 2.48
C THR A 36 3.25 19.38 1.68
N GLY A 37 2.85 19.45 0.41
CA GLY A 37 3.13 20.56 -0.51
C GLY A 37 4.53 20.54 -1.15
N GLU A 38 5.31 19.46 -0.99
CA GLU A 38 6.64 19.37 -1.56
C GLU A 38 6.66 18.75 -2.96
N THR A 39 5.94 17.65 -3.17
CA THR A 39 5.98 16.86 -4.41
C THR A 39 4.68 16.11 -4.62
N ASP A 40 4.39 15.73 -5.87
CA ASP A 40 3.17 14.99 -6.21
C ASP A 40 3.15 13.57 -5.63
N PHE A 41 1.99 13.13 -5.15
CA PHE A 41 1.76 11.76 -4.69
C PHE A 41 1.39 10.85 -5.86
N THR A 42 2.34 10.57 -6.71
CA THR A 42 2.17 9.78 -7.93
C THR A 42 3.17 8.61 -7.99
N PRO A 43 2.86 7.51 -8.69
CA PRO A 43 3.78 6.37 -8.75
C PRO A 43 5.13 6.71 -9.39
N TRP A 44 5.17 7.59 -10.39
CA TRP A 44 6.44 8.01 -11.01
C TRP A 44 7.29 8.89 -10.11
N GLN A 45 6.74 9.44 -9.02
CA GLN A 45 7.48 10.14 -7.97
C GLN A 45 7.83 9.21 -6.82
N VAL A 46 6.85 8.47 -6.29
CA VAL A 46 7.01 7.64 -5.10
C VAL A 46 7.93 6.43 -5.35
N VAL A 47 7.80 5.76 -6.50
CA VAL A 47 8.56 4.53 -6.77
C VAL A 47 10.07 4.75 -6.79
N PRO A 48 10.64 5.76 -7.50
CA PRO A 48 12.08 6.04 -7.45
C PRO A 48 12.59 6.44 -6.07
N GLU A 49 11.78 7.15 -5.28
CA GLU A 49 12.16 7.50 -3.91
C GLU A 49 12.25 6.27 -3.01
N LEU A 50 11.27 5.36 -3.08
CA LEU A 50 11.31 4.09 -2.35
C LEU A 50 12.51 3.23 -2.76
N GLN A 51 12.86 3.20 -4.05
CA GLN A 51 14.05 2.50 -4.53
C GLN A 51 15.33 3.10 -3.93
N THR A 52 15.40 4.42 -3.80
CA THR A 52 16.51 5.12 -3.13
C THR A 52 16.61 4.75 -1.66
N VAL A 53 15.48 4.71 -0.96
CA VAL A 53 15.42 4.27 0.45
C VAL A 53 15.90 2.83 0.58
N LEU A 54 15.44 1.93 -0.29
CA LEU A 54 15.87 0.53 -0.26
C LEU A 54 17.38 0.38 -0.51
N ALA A 55 17.92 1.12 -1.49
CA ALA A 55 19.36 1.10 -1.78
C ALA A 55 20.19 1.56 -0.56
N TYR A 56 19.71 2.57 0.16
CA TYR A 56 20.32 2.98 1.43
C TYR A 56 20.26 1.88 2.49
N LEU A 57 19.08 1.24 2.68
CA LEU A 57 18.91 0.17 3.65
C LEU A 57 19.84 -1.02 3.36
N GLN A 58 19.96 -1.43 2.10
CA GLN A 58 20.81 -2.54 1.67
C GLN A 58 22.31 -2.30 1.92
N GLN A 59 22.75 -1.04 1.98
CA GLN A 59 24.14 -0.68 2.31
C GLN A 59 24.44 -0.77 3.81
N HIS A 60 23.41 -0.69 4.68
CA HIS A 60 23.60 -0.55 6.13
C HIS A 60 23.09 -1.75 6.93
N TRP A 61 22.17 -2.57 6.37
CA TRP A 61 21.60 -3.74 7.03
C TRP A 61 21.57 -4.96 6.10
N GLN A 62 21.80 -6.13 6.67
CA GLN A 62 21.78 -7.39 5.90
C GLN A 62 20.37 -7.94 5.70
N GLY A 63 19.54 -7.90 6.74
CA GLY A 63 18.16 -8.37 6.70
C GLY A 63 17.19 -7.19 6.58
N ILE A 64 16.30 -7.24 5.60
CA ILE A 64 15.27 -6.23 5.39
C ILE A 64 13.90 -6.90 5.39
N ARG A 65 12.96 -6.35 6.15
CA ARG A 65 11.55 -6.70 6.12
C ARG A 65 10.73 -5.47 5.82
N LEU A 66 9.60 -5.67 5.20
CA LEU A 66 8.70 -4.61 4.78
C LEU A 66 7.39 -4.70 5.56
N ARG A 67 6.90 -3.57 6.01
CA ARG A 67 5.52 -3.43 6.51
C ARG A 67 4.88 -2.25 5.78
N ALA A 68 3.71 -2.44 5.17
CA ALA A 68 3.03 -1.39 4.43
C ALA A 68 1.50 -1.49 4.51
N ASN A 69 0.81 -0.35 4.36
CA ASN A 69 -0.64 -0.21 4.35
C ASN A 69 -1.15 0.26 3.00
N SER A 70 -2.32 -0.25 2.59
CA SER A 70 -3.13 0.33 1.52
C SER A 70 -2.30 0.66 0.26
N ILE A 71 -2.33 1.91 -0.21
CA ILE A 71 -1.55 2.39 -1.36
C ILE A 71 -0.03 2.34 -1.11
N GLY A 72 0.42 2.42 0.15
CA GLY A 72 1.83 2.21 0.48
C GLY A 72 2.31 0.80 0.13
N ALA A 73 1.45 -0.21 0.27
CA ALA A 73 1.76 -1.56 -0.19
C ALA A 73 1.85 -1.63 -1.72
N TYR A 74 0.94 -0.97 -2.44
CA TYR A 74 0.99 -0.86 -3.90
C TYR A 74 2.30 -0.27 -4.41
N PHE A 75 2.70 0.88 -3.89
CA PHE A 75 3.97 1.51 -4.27
C PHE A 75 5.19 0.67 -3.89
N SER A 76 5.12 -0.01 -2.74
CA SER A 76 6.19 -0.92 -2.32
C SER A 76 6.33 -2.11 -3.25
N MET A 77 5.23 -2.69 -3.71
CA MET A 77 5.25 -3.79 -4.69
C MET A 77 5.88 -3.38 -6.02
N LEU A 78 5.59 -2.16 -6.49
CA LEU A 78 6.20 -1.60 -7.70
C LEU A 78 7.70 -1.31 -7.50
N ALA A 79 8.04 -0.69 -6.37
CA ALA A 79 9.41 -0.23 -6.12
C ALA A 79 10.39 -1.38 -5.84
N PHE A 80 9.91 -2.44 -5.20
CA PHE A 80 10.72 -3.51 -4.65
C PHE A 80 10.58 -4.85 -5.38
N ALA A 81 9.90 -4.86 -6.53
CA ALA A 81 9.84 -6.05 -7.39
C ALA A 81 11.27 -6.54 -7.71
N GLY A 82 11.56 -7.82 -7.40
CA GLY A 82 12.88 -8.41 -7.59
C GLY A 82 13.95 -8.04 -6.53
N ALA A 83 13.59 -7.26 -5.51
CA ALA A 83 14.50 -6.92 -4.43
C ALA A 83 14.66 -8.08 -3.42
N THR A 84 15.82 -8.14 -2.75
CA THR A 84 16.05 -9.08 -1.66
C THR A 84 15.46 -8.51 -0.37
N ILE A 85 14.23 -8.91 -0.08
CA ILE A 85 13.50 -8.62 1.16
C ILE A 85 13.02 -9.95 1.75
N GLU A 86 13.24 -10.16 3.04
CA GLU A 86 12.96 -11.44 3.69
C GLU A 86 11.45 -11.74 3.79
N LYS A 87 10.66 -10.73 4.08
CA LYS A 87 9.21 -10.84 4.25
C LYS A 87 8.54 -9.48 4.13
N ALA A 88 7.33 -9.48 3.58
CA ALA A 88 6.44 -8.33 3.55
C ALA A 88 5.18 -8.60 4.39
N LEU A 89 4.77 -7.60 5.17
CA LEU A 89 3.52 -7.57 5.92
C LEU A 89 2.64 -6.46 5.38
N PHE A 90 1.51 -6.80 4.80
CA PHE A 90 0.57 -5.83 4.23
C PHE A 90 -0.75 -5.81 4.99
N VAL A 91 -1.22 -4.60 5.30
CA VAL A 91 -2.54 -4.38 5.91
C VAL A 91 -3.43 -3.65 4.91
N SER A 92 -4.58 -4.23 4.59
CA SER A 92 -5.54 -3.73 3.59
C SER A 92 -4.86 -3.24 2.30
N PRO A 93 -3.99 -4.03 1.64
CA PRO A 93 -3.23 -3.54 0.50
C PRO A 93 -4.10 -3.24 -0.70
N ILE A 94 -3.75 -2.18 -1.45
CA ILE A 94 -4.24 -2.01 -2.81
C ILE A 94 -3.41 -2.93 -3.72
N VAL A 95 -4.01 -3.99 -4.22
CA VAL A 95 -3.34 -5.01 -5.05
C VAL A 95 -3.75 -4.95 -6.53
N ASP A 96 -4.72 -4.11 -6.85
CA ASP A 96 -5.18 -3.83 -8.22
C ASP A 96 -5.60 -2.35 -8.32
N MET A 97 -4.64 -1.50 -8.67
CA MET A 97 -4.87 -0.06 -8.77
C MET A 97 -5.72 0.30 -10.01
N GLU A 98 -5.60 -0.44 -11.11
CA GLU A 98 -6.45 -0.20 -12.27
C GLU A 98 -7.92 -0.42 -11.91
N ARG A 99 -8.23 -1.52 -11.23
CA ARG A 99 -9.56 -1.82 -10.76
C ARG A 99 -10.09 -0.73 -9.83
N LEU A 100 -9.29 -0.31 -8.85
CA LEU A 100 -9.68 0.76 -7.93
C LEU A 100 -9.99 2.08 -8.68
N ILE A 101 -9.16 2.47 -9.65
CA ILE A 101 -9.42 3.67 -10.45
C ILE A 101 -10.72 3.51 -11.25
N CYS A 102 -10.95 2.34 -11.85
CA CYS A 102 -12.19 2.06 -12.58
C CYS A 102 -13.43 2.11 -11.66
N ASP A 103 -13.33 1.56 -10.46
CA ASP A 103 -14.41 1.63 -9.46
C ASP A 103 -14.67 3.09 -9.03
N MET A 104 -13.62 3.88 -8.77
CA MET A 104 -13.76 5.33 -8.49
C MET A 104 -14.39 6.10 -9.66
N MET A 105 -14.07 5.75 -10.91
CA MET A 105 -14.72 6.32 -12.08
C MET A 105 -16.22 6.01 -12.11
N GLN A 106 -16.61 4.77 -11.78
CA GLN A 106 -18.02 4.38 -11.68
C GLN A 106 -18.75 5.16 -10.57
N TRP A 107 -18.13 5.31 -9.40
CA TRP A 107 -18.70 6.08 -8.29
C TRP A 107 -18.93 7.55 -8.67
N ALA A 108 -17.96 8.13 -9.41
CA ALA A 108 -18.04 9.50 -9.91
C ALA A 108 -18.90 9.64 -11.18
N LYS A 109 -19.40 8.54 -11.77
CA LYS A 109 -20.11 8.51 -13.06
C LYS A 109 -19.29 9.14 -14.21
N VAL A 110 -17.98 8.90 -14.20
CA VAL A 110 -17.03 9.36 -15.20
C VAL A 110 -16.70 8.22 -16.16
N THR A 111 -16.80 8.46 -17.47
CA THR A 111 -16.39 7.47 -18.50
C THR A 111 -14.90 7.60 -18.84
N PRO A 112 -14.27 6.54 -19.38
CA PRO A 112 -12.87 6.63 -19.85
C PRO A 112 -12.65 7.72 -20.87
N GLU A 113 -13.61 7.96 -21.78
CA GLU A 113 -13.55 8.99 -22.81
C GLU A 113 -13.54 10.40 -22.18
N GLN A 114 -14.42 10.63 -21.19
CA GLN A 114 -14.47 11.87 -20.44
C GLN A 114 -13.17 12.14 -19.69
N LEU A 115 -12.62 11.11 -19.04
CA LEU A 115 -11.35 11.25 -18.31
C LEU A 115 -10.18 11.49 -19.29
N CYS A 116 -10.18 10.80 -20.44
CA CYS A 116 -9.17 11.00 -21.47
C CYS A 116 -9.20 12.43 -22.05
N GLU A 117 -10.40 12.96 -22.32
CA GLU A 117 -10.59 14.30 -22.88
C GLU A 117 -10.17 15.39 -21.88
N LYS A 118 -10.53 15.24 -20.59
CA LYS A 118 -10.26 16.25 -19.56
C LYS A 118 -8.87 16.13 -18.93
N GLY A 119 -8.25 14.95 -19.03
CA GLY A 119 -6.98 14.63 -18.38
C GLY A 119 -7.12 14.37 -16.88
N GLU A 120 -7.80 15.27 -16.16
CA GLU A 120 -8.06 15.16 -14.72
C GLU A 120 -9.48 15.57 -14.37
N ILE A 121 -10.09 14.89 -13.41
CA ILE A 121 -11.44 15.17 -12.91
C ILE A 121 -11.42 15.02 -11.39
N THR A 122 -11.65 16.13 -10.67
CA THR A 122 -11.86 16.10 -9.22
C THR A 122 -13.26 15.54 -8.92
N THR A 123 -13.32 14.58 -7.99
CA THR A 123 -14.55 13.91 -7.60
C THR A 123 -15.15 14.54 -6.34
N GLU A 124 -16.45 14.31 -6.11
CA GLU A 124 -17.16 14.76 -4.90
C GLU A 124 -16.64 14.10 -3.60
N PHE A 125 -16.01 12.93 -3.70
CA PHE A 125 -15.38 12.25 -2.57
C PHE A 125 -13.91 12.63 -2.35
N GLY A 126 -13.45 13.73 -3.00
CA GLY A 126 -12.17 14.37 -2.71
C GLY A 126 -10.94 13.77 -3.41
N GLN A 127 -11.12 12.73 -4.24
CA GLN A 127 -10.03 12.20 -5.07
C GLN A 127 -10.04 12.85 -6.44
N THR A 128 -8.87 13.07 -7.04
CA THR A 128 -8.75 13.49 -8.44
C THR A 128 -8.43 12.27 -9.30
N LEU A 129 -9.33 11.94 -10.20
CA LEU A 129 -9.09 10.95 -11.25
C LEU A 129 -8.12 11.55 -12.28
N SER A 130 -7.09 10.79 -12.68
CA SER A 130 -6.12 11.23 -13.67
C SER A 130 -5.97 10.17 -14.77
N TRP A 131 -6.16 10.62 -16.03
CA TRP A 131 -5.95 9.79 -17.21
C TRP A 131 -4.51 9.31 -17.31
N ARG A 132 -3.55 10.19 -17.00
CA ARG A 132 -2.13 9.86 -16.98
C ARG A 132 -1.84 8.75 -15.98
N TYR A 133 -2.44 8.81 -14.78
CA TYR A 133 -2.26 7.80 -13.75
C TYR A 133 -2.83 6.45 -14.21
N LEU A 134 -4.03 6.42 -14.76
CA LEU A 134 -4.66 5.20 -15.28
C LEU A 134 -3.81 4.56 -16.39
N CYS A 135 -3.33 5.36 -17.36
CA CYS A 135 -2.47 4.87 -18.43
C CYS A 135 -1.15 4.31 -17.89
N TRP A 136 -0.58 4.96 -16.88
CA TRP A 136 0.65 4.52 -16.25
C TRP A 136 0.45 3.16 -15.54
N VAL A 137 -0.61 3.01 -14.78
CA VAL A 137 -0.95 1.76 -14.07
C VAL A 137 -1.08 0.59 -15.03
N ARG A 138 -1.75 0.78 -16.17
CA ARG A 138 -1.90 -0.23 -17.22
C ARG A 138 -0.57 -0.71 -17.81
N GLN A 139 0.44 0.15 -17.81
CA GLN A 139 1.78 -0.16 -18.31
C GLN A 139 2.69 -0.79 -17.24
N HIS A 140 2.28 -0.76 -15.98
CA HIS A 140 3.08 -1.22 -14.84
C HIS A 140 2.27 -2.18 -13.94
N PRO A 141 1.94 -3.38 -14.44
CA PRO A 141 1.22 -4.37 -13.64
C PRO A 141 2.09 -4.93 -12.50
N LEU A 142 1.44 -5.42 -11.44
CA LEU A 142 2.10 -6.01 -10.27
C LEU A 142 2.52 -7.49 -10.49
N ASP A 143 2.99 -7.83 -11.69
CA ASP A 143 3.28 -9.24 -12.05
C ASP A 143 4.60 -9.75 -11.45
N GLY A 144 5.52 -8.87 -11.11
CA GLY A 144 6.87 -9.22 -10.65
C GLY A 144 7.01 -9.46 -9.15
N TRP A 145 5.95 -9.43 -8.35
CA TRP A 145 6.04 -9.59 -6.91
C TRP A 145 6.29 -11.05 -6.50
N GLN A 146 7.41 -11.32 -5.85
CA GLN A 146 7.83 -12.67 -5.41
C GLN A 146 8.29 -12.73 -3.96
N ILE A 147 8.23 -11.62 -3.23
CA ILE A 147 8.65 -11.56 -1.82
C ILE A 147 7.64 -12.33 -0.97
N PRO A 148 8.08 -13.21 -0.05
CA PRO A 148 7.19 -13.89 0.89
C PRO A 148 6.31 -12.88 1.63
N THR A 149 5.00 -12.99 1.49
CA THR A 149 4.07 -11.95 1.94
C THR A 149 2.98 -12.54 2.83
N ALA A 150 2.69 -11.86 3.93
CA ALA A 150 1.47 -12.06 4.69
C ALA A 150 0.57 -10.81 4.57
N ILE A 151 -0.73 -11.04 4.39
CA ILE A 151 -1.74 -10.01 4.21
C ILE A 151 -2.77 -10.11 5.33
N LEU A 152 -3.03 -9.00 6.02
CA LEU A 152 -4.21 -8.81 6.83
C LEU A 152 -5.23 -8.02 6.02
N TYR A 153 -6.33 -8.68 5.67
CA TYR A 153 -7.42 -8.08 4.91
C TYR A 153 -8.60 -7.72 5.81
N ALA A 154 -9.14 -6.54 5.62
CA ALA A 154 -10.33 -6.05 6.31
C ALA A 154 -11.58 -6.61 5.64
N GLY A 155 -12.42 -7.35 6.38
CA GLY A 155 -13.61 -7.99 5.83
C GLY A 155 -14.67 -7.01 5.30
N GLN A 156 -14.67 -5.76 5.80
CA GLN A 156 -15.55 -4.67 5.38
C GLN A 156 -14.84 -3.67 4.44
N ASP A 157 -13.74 -4.09 3.79
CA ASP A 157 -12.99 -3.23 2.88
C ASP A 157 -13.84 -2.84 1.66
N THR A 158 -13.91 -1.54 1.38
CA THR A 158 -14.63 -0.98 0.24
C THR A 158 -13.71 -0.52 -0.90
N MET A 159 -12.39 -0.56 -0.69
CA MET A 159 -11.39 -0.13 -1.69
C MET A 159 -10.85 -1.30 -2.51
N THR A 160 -10.70 -2.45 -1.88
CA THR A 160 -10.25 -3.68 -2.54
C THR A 160 -11.26 -4.79 -2.21
N SER A 161 -11.84 -5.42 -3.23
CA SER A 161 -12.78 -6.51 -3.00
C SER A 161 -12.07 -7.76 -2.46
N ARG A 162 -12.80 -8.60 -1.70
CA ARG A 162 -12.29 -9.88 -1.22
C ARG A 162 -11.79 -10.77 -2.37
N ASP A 163 -12.49 -10.81 -3.47
CA ASP A 163 -12.10 -11.60 -4.64
C ASP A 163 -10.78 -11.11 -5.23
N THR A 164 -10.60 -9.79 -5.31
CA THR A 164 -9.36 -9.17 -5.81
C THR A 164 -8.17 -9.55 -4.95
N VAL A 165 -8.27 -9.38 -3.62
CA VAL A 165 -7.16 -9.70 -2.71
C VAL A 165 -6.91 -11.21 -2.65
N THR A 166 -7.94 -12.05 -2.73
CA THR A 166 -7.81 -13.51 -2.75
C THR A 166 -7.10 -13.98 -4.01
N THR A 167 -7.48 -13.44 -5.17
CA THR A 167 -6.83 -13.73 -6.45
C THR A 167 -5.34 -13.33 -6.41
N PHE A 168 -5.04 -12.16 -5.88
CA PHE A 168 -3.66 -11.71 -5.70
C PHE A 168 -2.88 -12.65 -4.76
N ALA A 169 -3.44 -12.99 -3.61
CA ALA A 169 -2.80 -13.87 -2.64
C ALA A 169 -2.50 -15.26 -3.24
N GLN A 170 -3.42 -15.83 -3.99
CA GLN A 170 -3.22 -17.11 -4.70
C GLN A 170 -2.12 -17.01 -5.77
N LYS A 171 -2.16 -15.97 -6.60
CA LYS A 171 -1.19 -15.75 -7.67
C LYS A 171 0.24 -15.60 -7.15
N HIS A 172 0.41 -14.90 -6.03
CA HIS A 172 1.72 -14.58 -5.46
C HIS A 172 2.09 -15.44 -4.24
N HIS A 173 1.33 -16.52 -3.95
CA HIS A 173 1.53 -17.42 -2.81
C HIS A 173 1.61 -16.68 -1.46
N ALA A 174 0.85 -15.59 -1.31
CA ALA A 174 0.78 -14.82 -0.07
C ALA A 174 -0.16 -15.48 0.94
N GLU A 175 0.22 -15.43 2.21
CA GLU A 175 -0.66 -15.82 3.32
C GLU A 175 -1.74 -14.75 3.52
N LEU A 176 -3.02 -15.14 3.46
CA LEU A 176 -4.15 -14.24 3.61
C LEU A 176 -4.91 -14.51 4.91
N THR A 177 -4.92 -13.53 5.80
CA THR A 177 -5.75 -13.49 7.00
C THR A 177 -6.87 -12.49 6.81
N VAL A 178 -8.11 -12.91 7.04
CA VAL A 178 -9.28 -12.01 6.97
C VAL A 178 -9.76 -11.69 8.39
N TYR A 179 -9.82 -10.40 8.72
CA TYR A 179 -10.48 -9.91 9.92
C TYR A 179 -11.86 -9.36 9.56
N GLU A 180 -12.90 -10.18 9.75
CA GLU A 180 -14.25 -9.90 9.26
C GLU A 180 -14.84 -8.55 9.73
N PRO A 181 -14.64 -8.09 10.99
CA PRO A 181 -15.12 -6.78 11.43
C PRO A 181 -14.22 -5.60 10.99
N GLY A 182 -13.12 -5.87 10.29
CA GLY A 182 -12.15 -4.84 9.89
C GLY A 182 -12.70 -3.94 8.78
N GLU A 183 -12.47 -2.65 8.89
CA GLU A 183 -12.64 -1.66 7.83
C GLU A 183 -11.29 -1.40 7.16
N HIS A 184 -11.28 -0.89 5.93
CA HIS A 184 -10.03 -0.62 5.18
C HIS A 184 -8.99 0.10 6.04
N TRP A 185 -9.42 1.08 6.80
CA TRP A 185 -8.61 1.77 7.79
C TRP A 185 -8.87 1.20 9.18
N PHE A 186 -7.95 0.35 9.67
CA PHE A 186 -7.96 -0.18 11.03
C PHE A 186 -7.77 0.97 12.04
N HIS A 187 -8.84 1.39 12.73
CA HIS A 187 -8.82 2.58 13.58
C HIS A 187 -9.50 2.42 14.94
N THR A 188 -10.43 1.48 15.07
CA THR A 188 -11.05 1.23 16.38
C THR A 188 -10.10 0.45 17.30
N PRO A 189 -10.22 0.56 18.63
CA PRO A 189 -9.38 -0.19 19.56
C PRO A 189 -9.36 -1.70 19.26
N ALA A 190 -10.51 -2.31 18.95
CA ALA A 190 -10.61 -3.73 18.62
C ALA A 190 -9.88 -4.08 17.30
N GLN A 191 -10.00 -3.22 16.28
CA GLN A 191 -9.31 -3.41 15.00
C GLN A 191 -7.80 -3.25 15.16
N LEU A 192 -7.35 -2.27 15.94
CA LEU A 192 -5.92 -2.04 16.22
C LEU A 192 -5.32 -3.21 17.03
N ASP A 193 -6.04 -3.75 18.01
CA ASP A 193 -5.59 -4.92 18.77
C ASP A 193 -5.49 -6.16 17.89
N ALA A 194 -6.48 -6.39 17.03
CA ALA A 194 -6.44 -7.49 16.05
C ALA A 194 -5.26 -7.35 15.08
N MET A 195 -5.02 -6.14 14.55
CA MET A 195 -3.88 -5.86 13.68
C MET A 195 -2.55 -6.11 14.40
N GLN A 196 -2.37 -5.60 15.62
CA GLN A 196 -1.14 -5.82 16.41
C GLN A 196 -0.94 -7.30 16.75
N THR A 197 -2.01 -8.02 17.04
CA THR A 197 -1.94 -9.48 17.32
C THR A 197 -1.47 -10.23 16.08
N TRP A 198 -2.03 -9.88 14.90
CA TRP A 198 -1.60 -10.43 13.63
C TRP A 198 -0.13 -10.07 13.31
N GLU A 199 0.28 -8.83 13.51
CA GLU A 199 1.66 -8.37 13.31
C GLU A 199 2.65 -9.13 14.22
N ARG A 200 2.30 -9.39 15.49
CA ARG A 200 3.14 -10.21 16.39
C ARG A 200 3.33 -11.64 15.89
N ALA A 201 2.33 -12.22 15.27
CA ALA A 201 2.39 -13.59 14.77
C ALA A 201 3.21 -13.72 13.48
N HIS A 202 3.31 -12.65 12.67
CA HIS A 202 3.88 -12.73 11.32
C HIS A 202 5.22 -11.98 11.13
N ARG A 203 5.64 -11.17 12.12
CA ARG A 203 6.88 -10.39 12.08
C ARG A 203 8.15 -11.24 12.06
#